data_9120c3369da0fdc6b3795079667d8a60
#
_entry.id   9120c3369da0fdc6b3795079667d8a60
#
_cell.length_a   1.000
_cell.length_b   1.000
_cell.length_c   1.000
_cell.angle_alpha   90.00
_cell.angle_beta   90.00
_cell.angle_gamma   90.00
#
_symmetry.space_group_name_H-M   'P 1'
#
loop_
_entity.id
_entity.type
_entity.pdbx_description
1 polymer ?
#
loop_
_entity_poly.entity_id
_entity_poly.type
_entity_poly.pdbx_seq_one_letter_code
_entity_poly.pdbx_strand_id
1 'polypeptide(L)'
;FHKAVNLSMLKFLGFEQTFKNALTTLPMGGGKGGSDFDPVGKSDAEIMRFCQAFMYELWQNIGPDTDVPAGDVGVGGREIGYMYGMYKKLAREYNTGVLTGKGATWGGSILRPEATGFGALYFTQHVLHTAGKDIKGKTVALSGFGNVAWGAATKAVELGAKVVAISGPDGVCEIANGITKEMIDYMLVMRASNQNRVEMMAEKFPGQAKFTAGKKAWSVKCDIALPCAFQNELNGDDAKELIANGTWCCCEVSNMGCTPEAIHTFQSSGILFAPGKAVNAGGVATSGLEMTQNAAHLGWSGEEVDAKLHFIMTSIHEACVKYGKQADGHIDYVKGANIAGFMKVATAMLEQGII
;
A
#
# COMPACT_ATOMS: atom_id res chain seq x y z
N PHE A 1 3.21 -14.41 4.91
CA PHE A 1 4.10 -15.45 5.44
C PHE A 1 5.49 -14.89 5.56
N HIS A 2 6.04 -14.85 6.78
CA HIS A 2 7.38 -14.31 7.02
C HIS A 2 7.88 -14.80 8.38
N LYS A 3 9.16 -15.17 8.49
CA LYS A 3 9.78 -15.73 9.71
C LYS A 3 9.63 -14.86 10.98
N ALA A 4 9.38 -13.57 10.83
CA ALA A 4 9.19 -12.65 11.95
C ALA A 4 7.73 -12.51 12.41
N VAL A 5 6.78 -13.18 11.75
CA VAL A 5 5.36 -13.12 12.13
C VAL A 5 5.16 -13.69 13.53
N ASN A 6 4.48 -12.94 14.36
CA ASN A 6 4.09 -13.35 15.70
C ASN A 6 2.74 -12.74 16.09
N LEU A 7 2.15 -13.23 17.16
CA LEU A 7 0.81 -12.82 17.59
C LEU A 7 0.71 -11.32 17.92
N SER A 8 1.74 -10.71 18.50
CA SER A 8 1.75 -9.27 18.82
C SER A 8 1.69 -8.43 17.55
N MET A 9 2.48 -8.80 16.53
CA MET A 9 2.46 -8.14 15.22
C MET A 9 1.08 -8.27 14.56
N LEU A 10 0.47 -9.45 14.57
CA LEU A 10 -0.84 -9.67 13.97
C LEU A 10 -1.95 -8.89 14.68
N LYS A 11 -1.92 -8.80 16.00
CA LYS A 11 -2.85 -7.97 16.79
C LYS A 11 -2.75 -6.49 16.41
N PHE A 12 -1.52 -5.96 16.35
CA PHE A 12 -1.29 -4.57 15.93
C PHE A 12 -1.80 -4.31 14.51
N LEU A 13 -1.41 -5.16 13.55
CA LEU A 13 -1.82 -5.01 12.16
C LEU A 13 -3.33 -5.16 11.97
N GLY A 14 -3.99 -6.05 12.72
CA GLY A 14 -5.45 -6.21 12.71
C GLY A 14 -6.15 -4.96 13.27
N PHE A 15 -5.65 -4.40 14.35
CA PHE A 15 -6.15 -3.14 14.90
C PHE A 15 -6.01 -1.99 13.89
N GLU A 16 -4.82 -1.82 13.30
CA GLU A 16 -4.59 -0.78 12.30
C GLU A 16 -5.48 -0.95 11.07
N GLN A 17 -5.68 -2.20 10.61
CA GLN A 17 -6.53 -2.48 9.47
C GLN A 17 -8.01 -2.19 9.75
N THR A 18 -8.49 -2.40 10.98
CA THR A 18 -9.86 -2.02 11.37
C THR A 18 -10.08 -0.52 11.11
N PHE A 19 -9.18 0.33 11.54
CA PHE A 19 -9.26 1.78 11.28
C PHE A 19 -9.08 2.13 9.80
N LYS A 20 -8.16 1.47 9.12
CA LYS A 20 -7.92 1.65 7.69
C LYS A 20 -9.15 1.29 6.85
N ASN A 21 -9.76 0.12 7.11
CA ASN A 21 -10.96 -0.32 6.40
C ASN A 21 -12.16 0.58 6.71
N ALA A 22 -12.26 1.06 7.96
CA ALA A 22 -13.30 2.02 8.37
C ALA A 22 -13.22 3.34 7.62
N LEU A 23 -12.03 3.78 7.18
CA LEU A 23 -11.87 4.99 6.36
C LEU A 23 -12.42 4.82 4.95
N THR A 24 -12.41 3.61 4.39
CA THR A 24 -13.07 3.35 3.11
C THR A 24 -14.57 3.53 3.25
N THR A 25 -15.26 3.81 2.19
CA THR A 25 -16.74 3.87 2.21
C THR A 25 -17.39 2.48 2.27
N LEU A 26 -16.57 1.42 2.22
CA LEU A 26 -17.01 0.05 2.08
C LEU A 26 -17.40 -0.55 3.43
N PRO A 27 -18.41 -1.44 3.47
CA PRO A 27 -18.87 -2.09 4.69
C PRO A 27 -17.98 -3.30 5.05
N MET A 28 -16.75 -3.02 5.47
CA MET A 28 -15.77 -4.04 5.81
C MET A 28 -15.22 -3.81 7.22
N GLY A 29 -15.11 -4.88 7.99
CA GLY A 29 -14.28 -4.95 9.18
C GLY A 29 -12.79 -5.07 8.85
N GLY A 30 -11.96 -5.36 9.85
CA GLY A 30 -10.52 -5.55 9.67
C GLY A 30 -10.02 -6.71 10.53
N GLY A 31 -9.06 -7.44 9.99
CA GLY A 31 -8.38 -8.53 10.67
C GLY A 31 -7.08 -8.88 9.97
N LYS A 32 -6.18 -9.55 10.67
CA LYS A 32 -4.91 -10.04 10.14
C LYS A 32 -4.65 -11.46 10.61
N GLY A 33 -4.21 -12.29 9.68
CA GLY A 33 -3.72 -13.62 9.94
C GLY A 33 -2.34 -13.80 9.31
N GLY A 34 -1.69 -14.92 9.59
CA GLY A 34 -0.39 -15.20 8.98
C GLY A 34 0.28 -16.42 9.57
N SER A 35 1.52 -16.65 9.14
CA SER A 35 2.37 -17.71 9.64
C SER A 35 3.83 -17.26 9.65
N ASP A 36 4.61 -17.81 10.58
CA ASP A 36 6.05 -17.66 10.66
C ASP A 36 6.83 -18.53 9.64
N PHE A 37 6.11 -19.17 8.71
CA PHE A 37 6.73 -19.84 7.56
C PHE A 37 7.57 -18.86 6.74
N ASP A 38 8.84 -19.23 6.52
CA ASP A 38 9.77 -18.43 5.70
C ASP A 38 9.78 -18.96 4.25
N PRO A 39 9.21 -18.25 3.29
CA PRO A 39 9.21 -18.66 1.88
C PRO A 39 10.56 -18.44 1.18
N VAL A 40 11.51 -17.74 1.81
CA VAL A 40 12.82 -17.43 1.20
C VAL A 40 13.59 -18.72 0.96
N GLY A 41 14.07 -18.92 -0.27
CA GLY A 41 14.83 -20.12 -0.67
C GLY A 41 13.99 -21.39 -0.84
N LYS A 42 12.66 -21.30 -0.71
CA LYS A 42 11.77 -22.43 -0.98
C LYS A 42 11.36 -22.48 -2.45
N SER A 43 11.22 -23.71 -2.96
CA SER A 43 10.66 -23.94 -4.30
C SER A 43 9.15 -23.65 -4.34
N ASP A 44 8.62 -23.40 -5.53
CA ASP A 44 7.19 -23.23 -5.74
C ASP A 44 6.37 -24.42 -5.24
N ALA A 45 6.89 -25.63 -5.39
CA ALA A 45 6.24 -26.84 -4.89
C ALA A 45 6.19 -26.92 -3.37
N GLU A 46 7.21 -26.43 -2.66
CA GLU A 46 7.20 -26.35 -1.19
C GLU A 46 6.22 -25.28 -0.72
N ILE A 47 6.21 -24.10 -1.34
CA ILE A 47 5.27 -23.02 -1.04
C ILE A 47 3.83 -23.48 -1.31
N MET A 48 3.59 -24.17 -2.43
CA MET A 48 2.26 -24.72 -2.74
C MET A 48 1.78 -25.69 -1.67
N ARG A 49 2.61 -26.64 -1.26
CA ARG A 49 2.25 -27.61 -0.19
C ARG A 49 1.95 -26.89 1.13
N PHE A 50 2.75 -25.88 1.48
CA PHE A 50 2.49 -25.07 2.67
C PHE A 50 1.13 -24.36 2.57
N CYS A 51 0.86 -23.65 1.47
CA CYS A 51 -0.42 -22.95 1.25
C CYS A 51 -1.62 -23.90 1.31
N GLN A 52 -1.47 -25.12 0.77
CA GLN A 52 -2.52 -26.13 0.81
C GLN A 52 -2.74 -26.65 2.23
N ALA A 53 -1.68 -26.90 2.99
CA ALA A 53 -1.78 -27.32 4.39
C ALA A 53 -2.38 -26.20 5.28
N PHE A 54 -1.95 -24.96 5.07
CA PHE A 54 -2.49 -23.79 5.76
C PHE A 54 -3.99 -23.61 5.48
N MET A 55 -4.42 -23.76 4.24
CA MET A 55 -5.83 -23.69 3.87
C MET A 55 -6.65 -24.87 4.42
N TYR A 56 -6.05 -26.04 4.57
CA TYR A 56 -6.72 -27.21 5.16
C TYR A 56 -7.19 -26.93 6.59
N GLU A 57 -6.42 -26.16 7.37
CA GLU A 57 -6.80 -25.76 8.72
C GLU A 57 -7.76 -24.53 8.73
N LEU A 58 -7.62 -23.64 7.74
CA LEU A 58 -8.29 -22.34 7.72
C LEU A 58 -9.70 -22.39 7.11
N TRP A 59 -9.98 -23.28 6.17
CA TRP A 59 -11.13 -23.20 5.26
C TRP A 59 -12.49 -23.13 5.94
N GLN A 60 -12.64 -23.73 7.14
CA GLN A 60 -13.91 -23.71 7.89
C GLN A 60 -14.17 -22.37 8.59
N ASN A 61 -13.16 -21.53 8.71
CA ASN A 61 -13.21 -20.26 9.43
C ASN A 61 -13.30 -19.04 8.49
N ILE A 62 -13.34 -19.26 7.18
CA ILE A 62 -13.40 -18.22 6.17
C ILE A 62 -14.55 -18.41 5.21
N GLY A 63 -14.97 -17.33 4.58
CA GLY A 63 -16.06 -17.35 3.60
C GLY A 63 -16.35 -15.95 3.09
N PRO A 64 -17.14 -15.81 2.02
CA PRO A 64 -17.43 -14.50 1.43
C PRO A 64 -18.17 -13.55 2.38
N ASP A 65 -18.91 -14.11 3.34
CA ASP A 65 -19.69 -13.38 4.34
C ASP A 65 -19.16 -13.58 5.77
N THR A 66 -17.95 -14.12 5.91
CA THR A 66 -17.28 -14.34 7.21
C THR A 66 -15.97 -13.55 7.21
N ASP A 67 -14.84 -14.22 7.03
CA ASP A 67 -13.53 -13.58 6.87
C ASP A 67 -13.01 -13.84 5.46
N VAL A 68 -12.57 -12.77 4.78
CA VAL A 68 -12.04 -12.84 3.41
C VAL A 68 -10.55 -12.50 3.42
N PRO A 69 -9.66 -13.50 3.48
CA PRO A 69 -8.22 -13.25 3.42
C PRO A 69 -7.78 -12.62 2.10
N ALA A 70 -6.73 -11.81 2.18
CA ALA A 70 -6.11 -11.10 1.07
C ALA A 70 -4.59 -11.27 1.06
N GLY A 71 -3.96 -10.93 -0.06
CA GLY A 71 -2.50 -10.88 -0.16
C GLY A 71 -1.89 -9.78 0.70
N ASP A 72 -0.73 -10.07 1.28
CA ASP A 72 0.13 -9.15 2.03
C ASP A 72 1.57 -9.70 2.00
N VAL A 73 2.44 -9.31 2.94
CA VAL A 73 3.85 -9.76 2.97
C VAL A 73 3.96 -11.28 2.84
N GLY A 74 4.71 -11.74 1.84
CA GLY A 74 4.91 -13.16 1.55
C GLY A 74 3.67 -13.91 1.04
N VAL A 75 2.60 -13.20 0.66
CA VAL A 75 1.39 -13.77 0.08
C VAL A 75 0.97 -12.92 -1.12
N GLY A 76 1.35 -13.34 -2.31
CA GLY A 76 0.95 -12.74 -3.57
C GLY A 76 -0.10 -13.57 -4.32
N GLY A 77 -0.30 -13.25 -5.59
CA GLY A 77 -1.27 -13.96 -6.43
C GLY A 77 -1.00 -15.46 -6.56
N ARG A 78 0.26 -15.89 -6.48
CA ARG A 78 0.68 -17.31 -6.48
C ARG A 78 0.12 -18.03 -5.24
N GLU A 79 0.39 -17.51 -4.05
CA GLU A 79 -0.06 -18.08 -2.78
C GLU A 79 -1.59 -18.06 -2.67
N ILE A 80 -2.23 -16.95 -3.06
CA ILE A 80 -3.68 -16.85 -3.16
C ILE A 80 -4.24 -17.93 -4.08
N GLY A 81 -3.60 -18.17 -5.23
CA GLY A 81 -3.99 -19.23 -6.17
C GLY A 81 -3.92 -20.62 -5.54
N TYR A 82 -2.84 -20.94 -4.85
CA TYR A 82 -2.67 -22.24 -4.18
C TYR A 82 -3.69 -22.45 -3.05
N MET A 83 -3.95 -21.40 -2.27
CA MET A 83 -4.95 -21.44 -1.20
C MET A 83 -6.38 -21.58 -1.77
N TYR A 84 -6.71 -20.82 -2.80
CA TYR A 84 -8.02 -20.89 -3.43
C TYR A 84 -8.31 -22.26 -4.06
N GLY A 85 -7.32 -22.84 -4.76
CA GLY A 85 -7.45 -24.19 -5.33
C GLY A 85 -7.75 -25.25 -4.25
N MET A 86 -7.09 -25.13 -3.10
CA MET A 86 -7.35 -26.05 -1.96
C MET A 86 -8.70 -25.78 -1.32
N TYR A 87 -9.09 -24.53 -1.08
CA TYR A 87 -10.42 -24.17 -0.57
C TYR A 87 -11.51 -24.78 -1.45
N LYS A 88 -11.46 -24.56 -2.77
CA LYS A 88 -12.44 -25.10 -3.71
C LYS A 88 -12.56 -26.61 -3.65
N LYS A 89 -11.43 -27.31 -3.44
CA LYS A 89 -11.42 -28.78 -3.27
C LYS A 89 -12.10 -29.22 -1.98
N LEU A 90 -11.86 -28.52 -0.86
CA LEU A 90 -12.39 -28.87 0.47
C LEU A 90 -13.87 -28.52 0.59
N ALA A 91 -14.23 -27.29 0.25
CA ALA A 91 -15.59 -26.78 0.32
C ALA A 91 -16.52 -27.38 -0.74
N ARG A 92 -15.97 -27.90 -1.84
CA ARG A 92 -16.71 -28.39 -3.01
C ARG A 92 -17.62 -27.33 -3.65
N GLU A 93 -17.20 -26.06 -3.55
CA GLU A 93 -17.90 -24.89 -4.06
C GLU A 93 -16.99 -24.07 -4.97
N TYR A 94 -17.58 -23.46 -5.99
CA TYR A 94 -16.94 -22.44 -6.79
C TYR A 94 -17.35 -21.06 -6.26
N ASN A 95 -16.76 -20.68 -5.13
CA ASN A 95 -17.03 -19.41 -4.49
C ASN A 95 -15.87 -18.44 -4.66
N THR A 96 -16.01 -17.48 -5.57
CA THR A 96 -14.97 -16.51 -5.87
C THR A 96 -14.79 -15.44 -4.80
N GLY A 97 -15.76 -15.28 -3.90
CA GLY A 97 -15.75 -14.27 -2.84
C GLY A 97 -14.88 -14.60 -1.62
N VAL A 98 -14.36 -15.83 -1.52
CA VAL A 98 -13.68 -16.31 -0.30
C VAL A 98 -12.29 -15.72 -0.07
N LEU A 99 -11.63 -15.23 -1.10
CA LEU A 99 -10.29 -14.64 -1.06
C LEU A 99 -10.22 -13.45 -2.01
N THR A 100 -9.40 -12.45 -1.70
CA THR A 100 -9.08 -11.36 -2.63
C THR A 100 -7.62 -11.36 -3.07
N GLY A 101 -7.32 -10.66 -4.16
CA GLY A 101 -6.01 -10.72 -4.80
C GLY A 101 -5.88 -11.88 -5.78
N LYS A 102 -7.01 -12.38 -6.27
CA LYS A 102 -7.09 -13.45 -7.27
C LYS A 102 -6.62 -12.99 -8.65
N GLY A 103 -6.26 -13.95 -9.50
CA GLY A 103 -6.02 -13.70 -10.91
C GLY A 103 -7.33 -13.32 -11.65
N ALA A 104 -7.23 -12.47 -12.67
CA ALA A 104 -8.38 -11.99 -13.44
C ALA A 104 -9.19 -13.13 -14.09
N THR A 105 -8.57 -14.24 -14.43
CA THR A 105 -9.21 -15.40 -15.06
C THR A 105 -10.12 -16.22 -14.15
N TRP A 106 -10.10 -15.97 -12.84
CA TRP A 106 -10.84 -16.74 -11.83
C TRP A 106 -11.41 -15.86 -10.71
N GLY A 107 -11.91 -14.69 -11.07
CA GLY A 107 -12.69 -13.81 -10.19
C GLY A 107 -11.89 -12.69 -9.53
N GLY A 108 -10.66 -12.43 -9.96
CA GLY A 108 -9.87 -11.28 -9.50
C GLY A 108 -10.28 -9.98 -10.17
N SER A 109 -10.09 -8.87 -9.47
CA SER A 109 -10.28 -7.52 -10.01
C SER A 109 -9.07 -7.07 -10.82
N ILE A 110 -9.31 -6.29 -11.85
CA ILE A 110 -8.28 -5.53 -12.56
C ILE A 110 -7.74 -4.42 -11.65
N LEU A 111 -6.53 -3.92 -11.91
CA LEU A 111 -5.82 -2.88 -11.14
C LEU A 111 -5.42 -3.26 -9.71
N ARG A 112 -5.55 -4.52 -9.30
CA ARG A 112 -5.22 -4.92 -7.90
C ARG A 112 -3.73 -4.74 -7.57
N PRO A 113 -2.76 -5.11 -8.43
CA PRO A 113 -1.33 -4.90 -8.15
C PRO A 113 -0.94 -3.44 -7.98
N GLU A 114 -1.54 -2.53 -8.75
CA GLU A 114 -1.25 -1.09 -8.78
C GLU A 114 -2.00 -0.30 -7.71
N ALA A 115 -3.10 -0.85 -7.21
CA ALA A 115 -4.12 -0.12 -6.46
C ALA A 115 -3.60 0.66 -5.26
N THR A 116 -2.62 0.12 -4.52
CA THR A 116 -2.04 0.80 -3.37
C THR A 116 -1.28 2.06 -3.82
N GLY A 117 -0.45 1.93 -4.85
CA GLY A 117 0.30 3.06 -5.41
C GLY A 117 -0.62 4.10 -6.06
N PHE A 118 -1.60 3.66 -6.84
CA PHE A 118 -2.58 4.55 -7.48
C PHE A 118 -3.37 5.35 -6.44
N GLY A 119 -3.94 4.65 -5.44
CA GLY A 119 -4.67 5.29 -4.35
C GLY A 119 -3.82 6.28 -3.57
N ALA A 120 -2.55 5.94 -3.31
CA ALA A 120 -1.63 6.83 -2.62
C ALA A 120 -1.40 8.13 -3.40
N LEU A 121 -1.27 8.06 -4.72
CA LEU A 121 -1.10 9.25 -5.55
C LEU A 121 -2.40 10.09 -5.62
N TYR A 122 -3.58 9.48 -5.69
CA TYR A 122 -4.85 10.20 -5.59
C TYR A 122 -4.97 10.93 -4.25
N PHE A 123 -4.68 10.25 -3.14
CA PHE A 123 -4.71 10.88 -1.83
C PHE A 123 -3.68 12.02 -1.73
N THR A 124 -2.44 11.80 -2.17
CA THR A 124 -1.39 12.82 -2.19
C THR A 124 -1.82 14.03 -3.01
N GLN A 125 -2.41 13.84 -4.18
CA GLN A 125 -2.94 14.93 -5.00
C GLN A 125 -3.98 15.76 -4.24
N HIS A 126 -4.90 15.12 -3.52
CA HIS A 126 -5.89 15.82 -2.69
C HIS A 126 -5.24 16.59 -1.53
N VAL A 127 -4.22 16.02 -0.87
CA VAL A 127 -3.44 16.73 0.17
C VAL A 127 -2.81 17.99 -0.42
N LEU A 128 -2.23 17.90 -1.61
CA LEU A 128 -1.60 19.04 -2.29
C LEU A 128 -2.64 20.10 -2.68
N HIS A 129 -3.76 19.71 -3.29
CA HIS A 129 -4.82 20.63 -3.68
C HIS A 129 -5.41 21.38 -2.48
N THR A 130 -5.59 20.70 -1.34
CA THR A 130 -6.04 21.34 -0.10
C THR A 130 -5.05 22.40 0.40
N ALA A 131 -3.76 22.22 0.12
CA ALA A 131 -2.70 23.18 0.43
C ALA A 131 -2.46 24.22 -0.71
N GLY A 132 -3.32 24.27 -1.74
CA GLY A 132 -3.17 25.18 -2.88
C GLY A 132 -1.99 24.84 -3.80
N LYS A 133 -1.57 23.58 -3.82
CA LYS A 133 -0.43 23.08 -4.60
C LYS A 133 -0.88 22.04 -5.62
N ASP A 134 -0.02 21.75 -6.59
CA ASP A 134 -0.24 20.70 -7.61
C ASP A 134 0.96 19.76 -7.63
N ILE A 135 0.70 18.49 -7.96
CA ILE A 135 1.73 17.46 -8.15
C ILE A 135 2.47 17.61 -9.49
N LYS A 136 1.84 18.23 -10.48
CA LYS A 136 2.41 18.40 -11.82
C LYS A 136 3.73 19.15 -11.77
N GLY A 137 4.76 18.57 -12.39
CA GLY A 137 6.11 19.13 -12.44
C GLY A 137 6.91 18.97 -11.15
N LYS A 138 6.36 18.39 -10.08
CA LYS A 138 7.07 18.16 -8.82
C LYS A 138 7.93 16.93 -8.87
N THR A 139 9.01 16.96 -8.09
CA THR A 139 9.93 15.84 -7.95
C THR A 139 9.49 14.93 -6.79
N VAL A 140 9.54 13.61 -7.03
CA VAL A 140 9.09 12.58 -6.09
C VAL A 140 10.20 11.58 -5.83
N ALA A 141 10.49 11.28 -4.57
CA ALA A 141 11.35 10.17 -4.17
C ALA A 141 10.50 9.02 -3.61
N LEU A 142 10.78 7.81 -4.09
CA LEU A 142 10.12 6.57 -3.67
C LEU A 142 11.12 5.62 -3.00
N SER A 143 10.71 4.94 -1.95
CA SER A 143 11.44 3.76 -1.48
C SER A 143 10.84 2.48 -2.07
N GLY A 144 11.70 1.48 -2.29
CA GLY A 144 11.29 0.22 -2.88
C GLY A 144 11.11 0.24 -4.40
N PHE A 145 10.92 -0.96 -4.95
CA PHE A 145 10.59 -1.20 -6.37
C PHE A 145 9.61 -2.38 -6.53
N GLY A 146 8.87 -2.70 -5.46
CA GLY A 146 7.78 -3.67 -5.46
C GLY A 146 6.49 -3.10 -6.09
N ASN A 147 5.37 -3.84 -5.99
CA ASN A 147 4.07 -3.44 -6.55
C ASN A 147 3.64 -2.03 -6.14
N VAL A 148 3.83 -1.68 -4.87
CA VAL A 148 3.42 -0.39 -4.31
C VAL A 148 4.21 0.75 -4.97
N ALA A 149 5.54 0.66 -4.97
CA ALA A 149 6.41 1.66 -5.58
C ALA A 149 6.22 1.73 -7.11
N TRP A 150 6.05 0.58 -7.77
CA TRP A 150 5.75 0.52 -9.21
C TRP A 150 4.42 1.22 -9.54
N GLY A 151 3.34 0.92 -8.82
CA GLY A 151 2.06 1.61 -9.01
C GLY A 151 2.17 3.11 -8.71
N ALA A 152 2.87 3.49 -7.62
CA ALA A 152 3.10 4.89 -7.29
C ALA A 152 3.89 5.63 -8.37
N ALA A 153 4.96 5.02 -8.90
CA ALA A 153 5.75 5.61 -9.98
C ALA A 153 4.91 5.79 -11.26
N THR A 154 4.13 4.77 -11.64
CA THR A 154 3.23 4.82 -12.80
C THR A 154 2.25 6.00 -12.68
N LYS A 155 1.52 6.08 -11.59
CA LYS A 155 0.50 7.13 -11.38
C LYS A 155 1.14 8.51 -11.21
N ALA A 156 2.30 8.61 -10.56
CA ALA A 156 3.02 9.88 -10.43
C ALA A 156 3.39 10.47 -11.81
N VAL A 157 3.89 9.65 -12.71
CA VAL A 157 4.23 10.07 -14.07
C VAL A 157 2.97 10.44 -14.87
N GLU A 158 1.88 9.68 -14.75
CA GLU A 158 0.59 10.01 -15.38
C GLU A 158 0.05 11.36 -14.91
N LEU A 159 0.22 11.71 -13.63
CA LEU A 159 -0.15 12.99 -13.05
C LEU A 159 0.84 14.13 -13.36
N GLY A 160 1.90 13.83 -14.12
CA GLY A 160 2.88 14.81 -14.57
C GLY A 160 3.99 15.12 -13.56
N ALA A 161 4.16 14.32 -12.52
CA ALA A 161 5.30 14.40 -11.60
C ALA A 161 6.56 13.75 -12.20
N LYS A 162 7.71 14.03 -11.59
CA LYS A 162 9.01 13.44 -11.94
C LYS A 162 9.49 12.57 -10.79
N VAL A 163 9.50 11.26 -10.95
CA VAL A 163 10.10 10.35 -9.97
C VAL A 163 11.62 10.37 -10.15
N VAL A 164 12.32 10.99 -9.21
CA VAL A 164 13.78 11.26 -9.30
C VAL A 164 14.63 10.28 -8.48
N ALA A 165 14.00 9.45 -7.65
CA ALA A 165 14.70 8.44 -6.87
C ALA A 165 13.81 7.21 -6.64
N ILE A 166 14.44 6.03 -6.74
CA ILE A 166 13.92 4.76 -6.22
C ILE A 166 15.02 4.12 -5.37
N SER A 167 14.68 3.44 -4.28
CA SER A 167 15.67 2.77 -3.45
C SER A 167 15.34 1.31 -3.20
N GLY A 168 16.37 0.56 -2.87
CA GLY A 168 16.33 -0.84 -2.46
C GLY A 168 17.17 -1.08 -1.22
N PRO A 169 17.29 -2.34 -0.76
CA PRO A 169 18.13 -2.68 0.39
C PRO A 169 19.63 -2.41 0.15
N ASP A 170 20.05 -2.41 -1.11
CA ASP A 170 21.43 -2.22 -1.56
C ASP A 170 21.81 -0.73 -1.72
N GLY A 171 20.82 0.17 -1.90
CA GLY A 171 21.12 1.59 -2.09
C GLY A 171 19.98 2.36 -2.75
N VAL A 172 20.35 3.45 -3.43
CA VAL A 172 19.43 4.33 -4.16
C VAL A 172 19.88 4.51 -5.62
N CYS A 173 18.92 4.50 -6.53
CA CYS A 173 19.08 4.99 -7.89
C CYS A 173 18.48 6.38 -8.03
N GLU A 174 19.32 7.37 -8.30
CA GLU A 174 18.95 8.73 -8.67
C GLU A 174 18.70 8.81 -10.18
N ILE A 175 17.57 9.40 -10.58
CA ILE A 175 17.12 9.54 -11.97
C ILE A 175 16.82 11.02 -12.21
N ALA A 176 17.87 11.81 -12.48
CA ALA A 176 17.79 13.28 -12.48
C ALA A 176 16.73 13.86 -13.43
N ASN A 177 16.46 13.22 -14.56
CA ASN A 177 15.45 13.64 -15.54
C ASN A 177 14.06 13.08 -15.26
N GLY A 178 13.91 12.29 -14.19
CA GLY A 178 12.71 11.54 -13.86
C GLY A 178 12.65 10.17 -14.55
N ILE A 179 11.96 9.24 -13.89
CA ILE A 179 11.78 7.87 -14.36
C ILE A 179 10.97 7.84 -15.66
N THR A 180 11.39 7.02 -16.63
CA THR A 180 10.69 6.83 -17.90
C THR A 180 9.74 5.65 -17.82
N LYS A 181 8.80 5.55 -18.77
CA LYS A 181 7.91 4.37 -18.88
C LYS A 181 8.71 3.06 -18.99
N GLU A 182 9.80 3.05 -19.77
CA GLU A 182 10.65 1.88 -19.92
C GLU A 182 11.32 1.47 -18.59
N MET A 183 11.75 2.45 -17.78
CA MET A 183 12.28 2.19 -16.44
C MET A 183 11.20 1.65 -15.49
N ILE A 184 9.98 2.16 -15.57
CA ILE A 184 8.83 1.66 -14.80
C ILE A 184 8.55 0.20 -15.17
N ASP A 185 8.49 -0.11 -16.47
CA ASP A 185 8.30 -1.48 -16.95
C ASP A 185 9.44 -2.39 -16.47
N TYR A 186 10.67 -1.89 -16.41
CA TYR A 186 11.84 -2.62 -15.91
C TYR A 186 11.77 -2.91 -14.39
N MET A 187 11.08 -2.08 -13.59
CA MET A 187 10.85 -2.40 -12.17
C MET A 187 10.17 -3.76 -11.99
N LEU A 188 9.29 -4.17 -12.91
CA LEU A 188 8.66 -5.51 -12.88
C LEU A 188 9.70 -6.62 -13.10
N VAL A 189 10.66 -6.40 -13.99
CA VAL A 189 11.78 -7.34 -14.25
C VAL A 189 12.67 -7.44 -13.02
N MET A 190 13.04 -6.30 -12.41
CA MET A 190 13.83 -6.27 -11.18
C MET A 190 13.17 -7.07 -10.06
N ARG A 191 11.86 -6.88 -9.88
CA ARG A 191 11.07 -7.62 -8.90
C ARG A 191 11.04 -9.13 -9.19
N ALA A 192 10.81 -9.51 -10.44
CA ALA A 192 10.77 -10.92 -10.85
C ALA A 192 12.12 -11.63 -10.71
N SER A 193 13.23 -10.89 -10.74
CA SER A 193 14.58 -11.45 -10.59
C SER A 193 14.87 -12.05 -9.22
N ASN A 194 14.11 -11.67 -8.18
CA ASN A 194 14.35 -12.03 -6.77
C ASN A 194 15.74 -11.65 -6.23
N GLN A 195 16.51 -10.82 -6.94
CA GLN A 195 17.85 -10.39 -6.50
C GLN A 195 17.78 -9.28 -5.46
N ASN A 196 16.66 -8.57 -5.40
CA ASN A 196 16.41 -7.49 -4.45
C ASN A 196 17.46 -6.36 -4.52
N ARG A 197 17.93 -6.03 -5.74
CA ARG A 197 18.97 -5.02 -6.02
C ARG A 197 18.41 -3.89 -6.87
N VAL A 198 18.45 -2.67 -6.34
CA VAL A 198 18.06 -1.46 -7.11
C VAL A 198 19.17 -1.02 -8.09
N GLU A 199 20.41 -1.42 -7.85
CA GLU A 199 21.54 -1.21 -8.75
C GLU A 199 21.26 -1.67 -10.19
N MET A 200 20.45 -2.72 -10.36
CA MET A 200 20.04 -3.21 -11.69
C MET A 200 19.44 -2.12 -12.57
N MET A 201 18.78 -1.11 -11.99
CA MET A 201 18.25 0.03 -12.75
C MET A 201 19.39 0.84 -13.40
N ALA A 202 20.47 1.12 -12.68
CA ALA A 202 21.62 1.84 -13.22
C ALA A 202 22.42 0.99 -14.21
N GLU A 203 22.52 -0.33 -13.98
CA GLU A 203 23.13 -1.27 -14.92
C GLU A 203 22.39 -1.30 -16.27
N LYS A 204 21.05 -1.27 -16.23
CA LYS A 204 20.22 -1.29 -17.44
C LYS A 204 20.15 0.03 -18.17
N PHE A 205 20.21 1.15 -17.44
CA PHE A 205 20.04 2.50 -17.99
C PHE A 205 21.27 3.39 -17.68
N PRO A 206 22.47 3.04 -18.22
CA PRO A 206 23.69 3.77 -17.95
C PRO A 206 23.58 5.24 -18.43
N GLY A 207 24.04 6.16 -17.60
CA GLY A 207 23.96 7.59 -17.87
C GLY A 207 22.59 8.24 -17.63
N GLN A 208 21.53 7.47 -17.41
CA GLN A 208 20.19 7.97 -17.07
C GLN A 208 19.86 7.74 -15.58
N ALA A 209 20.31 6.63 -15.01
CA ALA A 209 20.19 6.32 -13.59
C ALA A 209 21.59 6.19 -12.97
N LYS A 210 21.77 6.77 -11.77
CA LYS A 210 23.01 6.73 -11.02
C LYS A 210 22.77 6.00 -9.70
N PHE A 211 23.46 4.88 -9.51
CA PHE A 211 23.40 4.12 -8.27
C PHE A 211 24.37 4.64 -7.21
N THR A 212 23.92 4.69 -5.96
CA THR A 212 24.75 4.97 -4.79
C THR A 212 24.46 3.93 -3.70
N ALA A 213 25.44 3.10 -3.40
CA ALA A 213 25.32 2.02 -2.43
C ALA A 213 25.06 2.55 -1.01
N GLY A 214 24.22 1.83 -0.25
CA GLY A 214 23.96 2.07 1.17
C GLY A 214 23.24 3.38 1.50
N LYS A 215 22.83 4.16 0.49
CA LYS A 215 22.02 5.36 0.67
C LYS A 215 20.54 5.05 0.47
N LYS A 216 19.69 5.82 1.16
CA LYS A 216 18.22 5.75 1.01
C LYS A 216 17.71 6.76 -0.02
N ALA A 217 16.49 6.59 -0.50
CA ALA A 217 15.83 7.56 -1.36
C ALA A 217 15.81 8.99 -0.77
N TRP A 218 15.83 9.08 0.54
CA TRP A 218 15.75 10.32 1.31
C TRP A 218 16.98 11.23 1.18
N SER A 219 18.10 10.68 0.72
CA SER A 219 19.31 11.45 0.42
C SER A 219 19.23 12.22 -0.91
N VAL A 220 18.22 11.93 -1.75
CA VAL A 220 18.01 12.61 -3.02
C VAL A 220 17.02 13.76 -2.84
N LYS A 221 17.39 14.94 -3.32
CA LYS A 221 16.52 16.12 -3.23
C LYS A 221 15.22 15.90 -3.99
N CYS A 222 14.09 16.11 -3.29
CA CYS A 222 12.74 15.99 -3.86
C CYS A 222 11.76 16.95 -3.19
N ASP A 223 10.64 17.21 -3.87
CA ASP A 223 9.51 17.98 -3.34
C ASP A 223 8.64 17.11 -2.41
N ILE A 224 8.43 15.84 -2.81
CA ILE A 224 7.51 14.89 -2.20
C ILE A 224 8.24 13.59 -1.91
N ALA A 225 8.16 13.09 -0.67
CA ALA A 225 8.67 11.80 -0.26
C ALA A 225 7.52 10.80 -0.05
N LEU A 226 7.64 9.62 -0.67
CA LEU A 226 6.66 8.54 -0.56
C LEU A 226 7.34 7.25 -0.08
N PRO A 227 7.34 6.96 1.23
CA PRO A 227 7.79 5.67 1.75
C PRO A 227 6.88 4.54 1.26
N CYS A 228 7.43 3.60 0.46
CA CYS A 228 6.67 2.54 -0.21
C CYS A 228 7.15 1.11 0.13
N ALA A 229 8.12 0.95 1.03
CA ALA A 229 8.78 -0.35 1.26
C ALA A 229 8.39 -1.01 2.59
N PHE A 230 8.89 -0.55 3.72
CA PHE A 230 8.77 -1.26 5.00
C PHE A 230 8.32 -0.36 6.15
N GLN A 231 7.90 -1.02 7.25
CA GLN A 231 7.67 -0.35 8.52
C GLN A 231 8.97 0.31 9.03
N ASN A 232 8.84 1.54 9.57
CA ASN A 232 9.93 2.29 10.19
C ASN A 232 11.16 2.51 9.28
N GLU A 233 10.96 2.52 7.97
CA GLU A 233 12.05 2.74 7.02
C GLU A 233 12.60 4.17 7.02
N LEU A 234 11.77 5.15 7.41
CA LEU A 234 12.11 6.56 7.49
C LEU A 234 12.15 6.98 8.96
N ASN A 235 13.33 7.25 9.47
CA ASN A 235 13.56 7.63 10.87
C ASN A 235 13.66 9.15 11.05
N GLY A 236 13.88 9.61 12.30
CA GLY A 236 13.95 11.04 12.61
C GLY A 236 15.08 11.79 11.90
N ASP A 237 16.22 11.15 11.67
CA ASP A 237 17.35 11.77 10.96
C ASP A 237 17.08 11.84 9.46
N ASP A 238 16.49 10.80 8.88
CA ASP A 238 16.00 10.83 7.49
C ASP A 238 14.98 11.97 7.28
N ALA A 239 14.07 12.18 8.25
CA ALA A 239 13.10 13.28 8.18
C ALA A 239 13.76 14.66 8.21
N LYS A 240 14.77 14.86 9.06
CA LYS A 240 15.57 16.10 9.09
C LYS A 240 16.32 16.33 7.77
N GLU A 241 16.90 15.27 7.20
CA GLU A 241 17.59 15.35 5.92
C GLU A 241 16.63 15.76 4.78
N LEU A 242 15.46 15.14 4.70
CA LEU A 242 14.41 15.50 3.73
C LEU A 242 14.01 16.98 3.85
N ILE A 243 13.76 17.47 5.06
CA ILE A 243 13.37 18.86 5.30
C ILE A 243 14.51 19.81 4.91
N ALA A 244 15.75 19.50 5.29
CA ALA A 244 16.93 20.29 4.92
C ALA A 244 17.14 20.33 3.41
N ASN A 245 16.80 19.26 2.67
CA ASN A 245 16.85 19.17 1.23
C ASN A 245 15.66 19.88 0.52
N GLY A 246 14.72 20.43 1.28
CA GLY A 246 13.59 21.21 0.76
C GLY A 246 12.33 20.40 0.46
N THR A 247 12.24 19.17 0.94
CA THR A 247 10.99 18.38 0.88
C THR A 247 9.91 19.05 1.74
N TRP A 248 8.72 19.21 1.20
CA TRP A 248 7.61 19.88 1.85
C TRP A 248 6.34 19.03 1.94
N CYS A 249 6.39 17.79 1.48
CA CYS A 249 5.31 16.81 1.59
C CYS A 249 5.88 15.40 1.80
N CYS A 250 5.35 14.68 2.77
CA CYS A 250 5.59 13.25 2.98
C CYS A 250 4.25 12.53 3.17
N CYS A 251 3.95 11.58 2.30
CA CYS A 251 2.77 10.73 2.42
C CYS A 251 3.21 9.27 2.53
N GLU A 252 2.91 8.62 3.67
CA GLU A 252 3.26 7.21 3.88
C GLU A 252 2.46 6.31 2.95
N VAL A 253 3.14 5.51 2.15
CA VAL A 253 2.48 4.50 1.31
C VAL A 253 2.66 3.10 1.90
N SER A 254 3.77 2.82 2.57
CA SER A 254 3.93 1.62 3.38
C SER A 254 3.13 1.70 4.68
N ASN A 255 2.82 0.55 5.28
CA ASN A 255 2.20 0.52 6.60
C ASN A 255 3.22 1.00 7.64
N MET A 256 2.91 2.09 8.35
CA MET A 256 3.79 2.65 9.38
C MET A 256 5.24 2.87 8.87
N GLY A 257 5.38 3.54 7.70
CA GLY A 257 6.67 3.75 7.04
C GLY A 257 7.61 4.67 7.82
N CYS A 258 7.07 5.62 8.57
CA CYS A 258 7.82 6.57 9.39
C CYS A 258 7.85 6.14 10.86
N THR A 259 8.99 6.35 11.52
CA THR A 259 9.05 6.19 12.99
C THR A 259 8.29 7.32 13.69
N PRO A 260 7.88 7.15 14.97
CA PRO A 260 7.23 8.22 15.71
C PRO A 260 8.04 9.52 15.75
N GLU A 261 9.37 9.43 15.83
CA GLU A 261 10.28 10.59 15.79
C GLU A 261 10.23 11.30 14.44
N ALA A 262 10.15 10.55 13.34
CA ALA A 262 10.03 11.13 12.01
C ALA A 262 8.69 11.85 11.84
N ILE A 263 7.59 11.22 12.27
CA ILE A 263 6.23 11.83 12.25
C ILE A 263 6.23 13.13 13.03
N HIS A 264 6.78 13.12 14.28
CA HIS A 264 6.87 14.32 15.10
C HIS A 264 7.71 15.41 14.43
N THR A 265 8.84 15.04 13.80
CA THR A 265 9.70 15.95 13.06
C THR A 265 8.97 16.62 11.91
N PHE A 266 8.21 15.86 11.12
CA PHE A 266 7.41 16.39 10.02
C PHE A 266 6.30 17.33 10.51
N GLN A 267 5.53 16.92 11.52
CA GLN A 267 4.44 17.73 12.07
C GLN A 267 4.95 19.04 12.68
N SER A 268 6.07 19.01 13.43
CA SER A 268 6.64 20.21 14.04
C SER A 268 7.32 21.15 13.04
N SER A 269 7.74 20.67 11.88
CA SER A 269 8.33 21.51 10.83
C SER A 269 7.31 22.19 9.93
N GLY A 270 6.03 21.84 10.04
CA GLY A 270 4.95 22.40 9.22
C GLY A 270 4.89 21.89 7.78
N ILE A 271 5.62 20.81 7.44
CA ILE A 271 5.44 20.17 6.13
C ILE A 271 4.13 19.35 6.10
N LEU A 272 3.62 19.11 4.89
CA LEU A 272 2.44 18.27 4.73
C LEU A 272 2.81 16.82 5.03
N PHE A 273 2.15 16.22 6.03
CA PHE A 273 2.35 14.81 6.37
C PHE A 273 1.02 14.07 6.41
N ALA A 274 0.95 12.88 5.80
CA ALA A 274 -0.22 12.03 5.81
C ALA A 274 0.13 10.57 6.16
N PRO A 275 -0.65 9.92 7.07
CA PRO A 275 -0.33 8.60 7.60
C PRO A 275 -0.72 7.46 6.64
N GLY A 276 0.00 6.35 6.72
CA GLY A 276 -0.16 5.19 5.85
C GLY A 276 -1.57 4.64 5.81
N LYS A 277 -2.28 4.54 6.92
CA LYS A 277 -3.65 4.01 6.97
C LYS A 277 -4.65 4.75 6.08
N ALA A 278 -4.45 6.02 5.82
CA ALA A 278 -5.26 6.81 4.90
C ALA A 278 -4.69 6.75 3.47
N VAL A 279 -3.39 6.98 3.32
CA VAL A 279 -2.70 7.08 2.03
C VAL A 279 -2.72 5.76 1.27
N ASN A 280 -2.45 4.64 1.94
CA ASN A 280 -2.31 3.33 1.29
C ASN A 280 -3.60 2.50 1.25
N ALA A 281 -4.74 3.09 1.58
CA ALA A 281 -6.02 2.39 1.60
C ALA A 281 -6.50 1.90 0.22
N GLY A 282 -5.86 2.35 -0.86
CA GLY A 282 -6.20 1.93 -2.23
C GLY A 282 -6.15 0.42 -2.44
N GLY A 283 -5.20 -0.27 -1.82
CA GLY A 283 -5.09 -1.73 -1.91
C GLY A 283 -6.30 -2.44 -1.30
N VAL A 284 -6.71 -2.08 -0.09
CA VAL A 284 -7.88 -2.67 0.56
C VAL A 284 -9.18 -2.19 -0.08
N ALA A 285 -9.25 -0.96 -0.56
CA ALA A 285 -10.39 -0.47 -1.32
C ALA A 285 -10.65 -1.35 -2.55
N THR A 286 -9.61 -1.64 -3.34
CA THR A 286 -9.73 -2.52 -4.51
C THR A 286 -10.05 -3.97 -4.12
N SER A 287 -9.58 -4.45 -2.95
CA SER A 287 -10.03 -5.75 -2.43
C SER A 287 -11.54 -5.76 -2.16
N GLY A 288 -12.08 -4.70 -1.56
CA GLY A 288 -13.53 -4.58 -1.36
C GLY A 288 -14.32 -4.44 -2.67
N LEU A 289 -13.75 -3.75 -3.67
CA LEU A 289 -14.32 -3.72 -5.02
C LEU A 289 -14.30 -5.10 -5.68
N GLU A 290 -13.26 -5.91 -5.46
CA GLU A 290 -13.20 -7.31 -5.91
C GLU A 290 -14.29 -8.15 -5.24
N MET A 291 -14.48 -7.99 -3.91
CA MET A 291 -15.58 -8.65 -3.19
C MET A 291 -16.95 -8.26 -3.78
N THR A 292 -17.16 -6.99 -4.09
CA THR A 292 -18.40 -6.51 -4.71
C THR A 292 -18.63 -7.14 -6.09
N GLN A 293 -17.60 -7.21 -6.93
CA GLN A 293 -17.67 -7.86 -8.24
C GLN A 293 -17.99 -9.36 -8.10
N ASN A 294 -17.38 -10.02 -7.11
CA ASN A 294 -17.62 -11.43 -6.84
C ASN A 294 -19.07 -11.69 -6.36
N ALA A 295 -19.58 -10.86 -5.46
CA ALA A 295 -20.95 -10.97 -4.97
C ALA A 295 -22.00 -10.71 -6.07
N ALA A 296 -21.70 -9.79 -7.00
CA ALA A 296 -22.55 -9.49 -8.15
C ALA A 296 -22.39 -10.48 -9.31
N HIS A 297 -21.38 -11.36 -9.26
CA HIS A 297 -20.96 -12.24 -10.39
C HIS A 297 -20.66 -11.47 -11.68
N LEU A 298 -20.12 -10.25 -11.55
CA LEU A 298 -19.77 -9.36 -12.65
C LEU A 298 -18.31 -8.92 -12.56
N GLY A 299 -17.66 -8.75 -13.72
CA GLY A 299 -16.37 -8.08 -13.83
C GLY A 299 -16.55 -6.63 -14.25
N TRP A 300 -15.70 -5.73 -13.75
CA TRP A 300 -15.63 -4.34 -14.17
C TRP A 300 -14.39 -4.08 -15.02
N SER A 301 -14.47 -3.08 -15.90
CA SER A 301 -13.31 -2.62 -16.67
C SER A 301 -12.27 -1.95 -15.76
N GLY A 302 -11.06 -1.75 -16.29
CA GLY A 302 -10.01 -1.02 -15.56
C GLY A 302 -10.43 0.41 -15.21
N GLU A 303 -11.12 1.08 -16.13
CA GLU A 303 -11.62 2.43 -15.96
C GLU A 303 -12.71 2.50 -14.87
N GLU A 304 -13.60 1.52 -14.82
CA GLU A 304 -14.63 1.45 -13.76
C GLU A 304 -14.03 1.24 -12.38
N VAL A 305 -13.03 0.35 -12.27
CA VAL A 305 -12.32 0.11 -11.00
C VAL A 305 -11.53 1.35 -10.58
N ASP A 306 -10.82 1.99 -11.51
CA ASP A 306 -10.02 3.18 -11.23
C ASP A 306 -10.90 4.37 -10.79
N ALA A 307 -12.02 4.59 -11.46
CA ALA A 307 -12.98 5.63 -11.07
C ALA A 307 -13.54 5.41 -9.66
N LYS A 308 -13.88 4.17 -9.29
CA LYS A 308 -14.34 3.82 -7.95
C LYS A 308 -13.23 3.97 -6.91
N LEU A 309 -12.01 3.55 -7.24
CA LEU A 309 -10.83 3.74 -6.39
C LEU A 309 -10.58 5.22 -6.12
N HIS A 310 -10.60 6.05 -7.17
CA HIS A 310 -10.43 7.51 -7.03
C HIS A 310 -11.51 8.11 -6.12
N PHE A 311 -12.79 7.73 -6.31
CA PHE A 311 -13.90 8.18 -5.45
C PHE A 311 -13.68 7.80 -3.98
N ILE A 312 -13.25 6.56 -3.70
CA ILE A 312 -12.98 6.10 -2.32
C ILE A 312 -11.84 6.91 -1.71
N MET A 313 -10.74 7.12 -2.44
CA MET A 313 -9.60 7.89 -1.93
C MET A 313 -9.95 9.37 -1.68
N THR A 314 -10.82 9.95 -2.51
CA THR A 314 -11.40 11.29 -2.28
C THR A 314 -12.19 11.31 -0.97
N SER A 315 -13.08 10.35 -0.76
CA SER A 315 -13.89 10.26 0.46
C SER A 315 -13.05 10.09 1.71
N ILE A 316 -11.97 9.28 1.64
CA ILE A 316 -11.01 9.13 2.75
C ILE A 316 -10.35 10.47 3.08
N HIS A 317 -9.89 11.18 2.05
CA HIS A 317 -9.27 12.49 2.22
C HIS A 317 -10.24 13.49 2.87
N GLU A 318 -11.47 13.58 2.37
CA GLU A 318 -12.50 14.47 2.93
C GLU A 318 -12.79 14.16 4.40
N ALA A 319 -12.87 12.88 4.77
CA ALA A 319 -13.04 12.46 6.16
C ALA A 319 -11.84 12.87 7.02
N CYS A 320 -10.62 12.71 6.52
CA CYS A 320 -9.41 13.16 7.21
C CYS A 320 -9.39 14.69 7.41
N VAL A 321 -9.78 15.46 6.41
CA VAL A 321 -9.89 16.92 6.51
C VAL A 321 -10.96 17.33 7.53
N LYS A 322 -12.14 16.72 7.48
CA LYS A 322 -13.25 16.99 8.40
C LYS A 322 -12.83 16.90 9.87
N TYR A 323 -12.09 15.86 10.23
CA TYR A 323 -11.69 15.59 11.62
C TYR A 323 -10.30 16.11 11.97
N GLY A 324 -9.46 16.42 10.97
CA GLY A 324 -8.10 16.89 11.16
C GLY A 324 -7.89 18.40 11.14
N LYS A 325 -8.90 19.17 10.66
CA LYS A 325 -8.79 20.63 10.53
C LYS A 325 -8.60 21.28 11.89
N GLN A 326 -7.55 22.08 12.02
CA GLN A 326 -7.20 22.85 13.20
C GLN A 326 -7.76 24.27 13.12
N ALA A 327 -7.72 25.00 14.26
CA ALA A 327 -8.25 26.35 14.35
C ALA A 327 -7.51 27.37 13.45
N ASP A 328 -6.24 27.13 13.18
CA ASP A 328 -5.40 27.94 12.28
C ASP A 328 -5.56 27.59 10.78
N GLY A 329 -6.42 26.60 10.49
CA GLY A 329 -6.66 26.12 9.13
C GLY A 329 -5.73 25.00 8.67
N HIS A 330 -4.69 24.65 9.45
CA HIS A 330 -3.83 23.50 9.19
C HIS A 330 -4.63 22.19 9.26
N ILE A 331 -4.26 21.21 8.45
CA ILE A 331 -4.87 19.86 8.47
C ILE A 331 -3.88 18.88 9.09
N ASP A 332 -4.21 18.38 10.27
CA ASP A 332 -3.53 17.25 10.89
C ASP A 332 -4.15 15.94 10.37
N TYR A 333 -3.56 15.39 9.31
CA TYR A 333 -4.03 14.15 8.69
C TYR A 333 -3.88 12.93 9.59
N VAL A 334 -2.94 12.92 10.54
CA VAL A 334 -2.79 11.82 11.51
C VAL A 334 -3.99 11.79 12.45
N LYS A 335 -4.30 12.92 13.05
CA LYS A 335 -5.48 13.11 13.90
C LYS A 335 -6.77 12.84 13.12
N GLY A 336 -6.87 13.39 11.90
CA GLY A 336 -8.03 13.24 11.04
C GLY A 336 -8.33 11.77 10.71
N ALA A 337 -7.33 11.02 10.28
CA ALA A 337 -7.48 9.60 9.96
C ALA A 337 -7.86 8.76 11.19
N ASN A 338 -7.23 9.00 12.33
CA ASN A 338 -7.52 8.28 13.57
C ASN A 338 -8.95 8.53 14.04
N ILE A 339 -9.40 9.79 14.10
CA ILE A 339 -10.74 10.14 14.56
C ILE A 339 -11.80 9.64 13.56
N ALA A 340 -11.59 9.84 12.26
CA ALA A 340 -12.54 9.37 11.24
C ALA A 340 -12.77 7.86 11.31
N GLY A 341 -11.68 7.08 11.40
CA GLY A 341 -11.76 5.63 11.55
C GLY A 341 -12.45 5.22 12.86
N PHE A 342 -12.04 5.82 13.98
CA PHE A 342 -12.64 5.57 15.29
C PHE A 342 -14.14 5.86 15.30
N MET A 343 -14.58 6.99 14.78
CA MET A 343 -15.99 7.39 14.81
C MET A 343 -16.90 6.38 14.09
N LYS A 344 -16.46 5.85 12.96
CA LYS A 344 -17.23 4.83 12.24
C LYS A 344 -17.34 3.53 13.05
N VAL A 345 -16.23 3.06 13.62
CA VAL A 345 -16.21 1.84 14.44
C VAL A 345 -17.04 2.03 15.71
N ALA A 346 -16.83 3.12 16.45
CA ALA A 346 -17.54 3.40 17.69
C ALA A 346 -19.05 3.56 17.48
N THR A 347 -19.46 4.24 16.40
CA THR A 347 -20.89 4.36 16.05
C THR A 347 -21.51 2.98 15.79
N ALA A 348 -20.85 2.16 14.99
CA ALA A 348 -21.34 0.79 14.72
C ALA A 348 -21.43 -0.04 16.00
N MET A 349 -20.45 0.04 16.90
CA MET A 349 -20.48 -0.68 18.19
C MET A 349 -21.63 -0.19 19.07
N LEU A 350 -21.90 1.11 19.11
CA LEU A 350 -23.03 1.66 19.89
C LEU A 350 -24.39 1.22 19.35
N GLU A 351 -24.52 1.18 18.02
CA GLU A 351 -25.77 0.79 17.35
C GLU A 351 -26.05 -0.72 17.45
N GLN A 352 -25.01 -1.54 17.39
CA GLN A 352 -25.13 -3.00 17.45
C GLN A 352 -25.14 -3.56 18.88
N GLY A 353 -24.69 -2.78 19.84
CA GLY A 353 -24.54 -3.21 21.23
C GLY A 353 -23.24 -4.00 21.47
N ILE A 354 -23.03 -4.34 22.73
CA ILE A 354 -21.90 -5.19 23.17
C ILE A 354 -22.44 -6.59 23.35
N ILE A 355 -21.91 -7.53 22.58
CA ILE A 355 -22.26 -8.96 22.60
C ILE A 355 -21.11 -9.77 23.17
#